data_dc84daf68198e8ca5016c08f54f6afc2
#
_entry.id   dc84daf68198e8ca5016c08f54f6afc2
#
_cell.length_a   1.000
_cell.length_b   1.000
_cell.length_c   1.000
_cell.angle_alpha   90.00
_cell.angle_beta   90.00
_cell.angle_gamma   90.00
#
_symmetry.space_group_name_H-M   'P 1'
#
loop_
_entity.id
_entity.type
_entity.pdbx_description
1 polymer ?
#
loop_
_entity_poly.entity_id
_entity_poly.type
_entity_poly.pdbx_seq_one_letter_code
_entity_poly.pdbx_strand_id
1 'polypeptide(L)'
;MDITEPAQRLIAEKLTDMLDDAGYLREEIETLAQSLGATNDEIEAVIARLQQMEPVGVFARSLTECLRLQLADMNRLDPVMETFLDNIEMMASGDLQGLRKKCSADAEDFAQMIADIRRCNPKPGMGFG
;
A
#
# COMPACT_ATOMS: atom_id res chain seq x y z
N MET A 1 15.27 4.21 -6.24
CA MET A 1 15.13 4.93 -7.54
C MET A 1 15.14 6.42 -7.28
N ASP A 2 16.03 7.13 -7.94
CA ASP A 2 16.18 8.56 -7.72
C ASP A 2 15.17 9.36 -8.52
N ILE A 3 14.57 10.33 -7.87
CA ILE A 3 13.69 11.29 -8.51
C ILE A 3 14.58 12.49 -8.83
N THR A 4 15.00 12.60 -10.08
CA THR A 4 16.02 13.57 -10.48
C THR A 4 15.47 14.85 -11.09
N GLU A 5 14.28 14.81 -11.70
CA GLU A 5 13.68 16.02 -12.28
C GLU A 5 13.25 16.99 -11.19
N PRO A 6 13.61 18.30 -11.33
CA PRO A 6 13.27 19.27 -10.29
C PRO A 6 11.77 19.38 -9.99
N ALA A 7 10.91 19.31 -11.02
CA ALA A 7 9.47 19.38 -10.83
C ALA A 7 8.97 18.17 -10.06
N GLN A 8 9.44 16.96 -10.40
CA GLN A 8 9.07 15.74 -9.71
C GLN A 8 9.58 15.72 -8.27
N ARG A 9 10.79 16.26 -8.06
CA ARG A 9 11.36 16.35 -6.72
C ARG A 9 10.53 17.25 -5.81
N LEU A 10 10.04 18.37 -6.34
CA LEU A 10 9.19 19.27 -5.58
C LEU A 10 7.87 18.60 -5.23
N ILE A 11 7.28 17.86 -6.16
CA ILE A 11 6.06 17.09 -5.90
C ILE A 11 6.33 16.07 -4.80
N ALA A 12 7.43 15.33 -4.88
CA ALA A 12 7.79 14.32 -3.88
C ALA A 12 7.93 14.92 -2.48
N GLU A 13 8.56 16.09 -2.37
CA GLU A 13 8.70 16.79 -1.08
C GLU A 13 7.35 17.18 -0.51
N LYS A 14 6.45 17.70 -1.34
CA LYS A 14 5.11 18.09 -0.88
C LYS A 14 4.28 16.89 -0.46
N LEU A 15 4.36 15.78 -1.21
CA LEU A 15 3.65 14.56 -0.86
C LEU A 15 4.15 13.99 0.48
N THR A 16 5.46 14.05 0.71
CA THR A 16 6.06 13.60 1.97
C THR A 16 5.51 14.40 3.15
N ASP A 17 5.32 15.70 2.98
CA ASP A 17 4.77 16.57 4.02
C ASP A 17 3.30 16.26 4.32
N MET A 18 2.60 15.60 3.40
CA MET A 18 1.18 15.28 3.54
C MET A 18 0.91 13.91 4.13
N LEU A 19 1.95 13.13 4.43
CA LEU A 19 1.77 11.81 5.04
C LEU A 19 1.20 11.94 6.45
N ASP A 20 0.31 11.00 6.80
CA ASP A 20 -0.14 10.91 8.19
C ASP A 20 0.91 10.18 9.04
N ASP A 21 0.65 10.05 10.35
CA ASP A 21 1.60 9.45 11.28
C ASP A 21 1.93 8.00 10.94
N ALA A 22 1.00 7.29 10.33
CA ALA A 22 1.21 5.90 9.92
C ALA A 22 1.96 5.78 8.59
N GLY A 23 2.14 6.89 7.87
CA GLY A 23 2.84 6.91 6.59
C GLY A 23 1.92 6.80 5.38
N TYR A 24 0.62 7.00 5.56
CA TYR A 24 -0.36 6.93 4.48
C TYR A 24 -0.60 8.29 3.86
N LEU A 25 -0.85 8.29 2.56
CA LEU A 25 -1.21 9.48 1.81
C LEU A 25 -2.73 9.48 1.65
N ARG A 26 -3.42 10.31 2.43
CA ARG A 26 -4.89 10.30 2.52
C ARG A 26 -5.58 11.22 1.53
N GLU A 27 -4.86 12.16 0.94
CA GLU A 27 -5.46 13.10 -0.01
C GLU A 27 -5.78 12.44 -1.34
N GLU A 28 -6.84 12.91 -1.99
CA GLU A 28 -7.22 12.45 -3.32
C GLU A 28 -6.23 12.98 -4.36
N ILE A 29 -5.96 12.17 -5.39
CA ILE A 29 -5.02 12.55 -6.45
C ILE A 29 -5.44 13.86 -7.13
N GLU A 30 -6.72 14.02 -7.39
CA GLU A 30 -7.23 15.24 -8.02
C GLU A 30 -6.94 16.48 -7.18
N THR A 31 -7.11 16.37 -5.87
CA THR A 31 -6.83 17.46 -4.94
C THR A 31 -5.34 17.78 -4.93
N LEU A 32 -4.50 16.75 -4.91
CA LEU A 32 -3.05 16.92 -4.96
C LEU A 32 -2.60 17.59 -6.26
N ALA A 33 -3.13 17.15 -7.38
CA ALA A 33 -2.80 17.69 -8.68
C ALA A 33 -3.14 19.19 -8.75
N GLN A 34 -4.32 19.58 -8.28
CA GLN A 34 -4.71 20.99 -8.25
C GLN A 34 -3.82 21.81 -7.33
N SER A 35 -3.53 21.30 -6.15
CA SER A 35 -2.71 22.01 -5.15
C SER A 35 -1.28 22.21 -5.65
N LEU A 36 -0.74 21.27 -6.41
CA LEU A 36 0.65 21.28 -6.81
C LEU A 36 0.86 21.78 -8.26
N GLY A 37 -0.23 22.11 -8.94
CA GLY A 37 -0.15 22.59 -10.32
C GLY A 37 0.35 21.52 -11.28
N ALA A 38 -0.01 20.27 -11.05
CA ALA A 38 0.42 19.12 -11.83
C ALA A 38 -0.79 18.36 -12.37
N THR A 39 -0.53 17.42 -13.30
CA THR A 39 -1.58 16.54 -13.80
C THR A 39 -1.74 15.34 -12.88
N ASN A 40 -2.88 14.67 -12.96
CA ASN A 40 -3.09 13.43 -12.19
C ASN A 40 -2.02 12.38 -12.55
N ASP A 41 -1.67 12.27 -13.83
CA ASP A 41 -0.65 11.32 -14.26
C ASP A 41 0.72 11.61 -13.67
N GLU A 42 1.08 12.89 -13.56
CA GLU A 42 2.34 13.29 -12.93
C GLU A 42 2.37 12.92 -11.46
N ILE A 43 1.27 13.16 -10.74
CA ILE A 43 1.16 12.80 -9.32
C ILE A 43 1.25 11.30 -9.14
N GLU A 44 0.51 10.53 -9.93
CA GLU A 44 0.54 9.07 -9.83
C GLU A 44 1.92 8.49 -10.13
N ALA A 45 2.63 9.05 -11.11
CA ALA A 45 3.97 8.60 -11.44
C ALA A 45 4.95 8.82 -10.28
N VAL A 46 4.86 9.98 -9.62
CA VAL A 46 5.72 10.28 -8.47
C VAL A 46 5.37 9.36 -7.28
N ILE A 47 4.07 9.16 -7.01
CA ILE A 47 3.64 8.25 -5.93
C ILE A 47 4.19 6.85 -6.19
N ALA A 48 4.08 6.34 -7.41
CA ALA A 48 4.57 5.00 -7.73
C ALA A 48 6.07 4.85 -7.44
N ARG A 49 6.86 5.88 -7.72
CA ARG A 49 8.29 5.87 -7.42
C ARG A 49 8.56 5.93 -5.91
N LEU A 50 7.81 6.77 -5.21
CA LEU A 50 7.95 6.89 -3.75
C LEU A 50 7.58 5.60 -3.04
N GLN A 51 6.58 4.87 -3.55
CA GLN A 51 6.16 3.60 -2.97
C GLN A 51 7.21 2.50 -3.09
N GLN A 52 8.18 2.66 -3.99
CA GLN A 52 9.28 1.71 -4.13
C GLN A 52 10.43 1.95 -3.15
N MET A 53 10.40 3.07 -2.44
CA MET A 53 11.42 3.40 -1.46
C MET A 53 11.12 2.73 -0.13
N GLU A 54 12.14 2.56 0.70
CA GLU A 54 11.97 2.01 2.05
C GLU A 54 11.59 3.12 3.04
N PRO A 55 10.76 2.79 4.03
CA PRO A 55 10.14 1.49 4.25
C PRO A 55 8.98 1.23 3.30
N VAL A 56 8.87 0.00 2.84
CA VAL A 56 7.80 -0.40 1.93
C VAL A 56 6.44 -0.23 2.63
N GLY A 57 5.48 0.32 1.90
CA GLY A 57 4.14 0.58 2.43
C GLY A 57 3.88 2.05 2.74
N VAL A 58 4.92 2.86 2.92
CA VAL A 58 4.76 4.31 3.04
C VAL A 58 4.29 4.87 1.70
N PHE A 59 3.48 5.89 1.73
CA PHE A 59 2.76 6.48 0.60
C PHE A 59 1.61 5.63 0.07
N ALA A 60 1.26 4.53 0.75
CA ALA A 60 0.03 3.80 0.43
C ALA A 60 -1.19 4.68 0.73
N ARG A 61 -2.27 4.47 -0.02
CA ARG A 61 -3.48 5.28 0.12
C ARG A 61 -4.54 4.57 0.94
N SER A 62 -4.30 3.30 1.28
CA SER A 62 -5.19 2.49 2.09
C SER A 62 -4.40 1.36 2.74
N LEU A 63 -5.01 0.72 3.73
CA LEU A 63 -4.42 -0.47 4.35
C LEU A 63 -4.20 -1.57 3.30
N THR A 64 -5.16 -1.79 2.43
CA THR A 64 -5.04 -2.82 1.39
C THR A 64 -3.84 -2.56 0.49
N GLU A 65 -3.65 -1.32 0.04
CA GLU A 65 -2.48 -0.96 -0.77
C GLU A 65 -1.18 -1.13 0.00
N CYS A 66 -1.15 -0.76 1.27
CA CYS A 66 0.02 -0.91 2.14
C CYS A 66 0.42 -2.38 2.24
N LEU A 67 -0.55 -3.27 2.46
CA LEU A 67 -0.30 -4.70 2.54
C LEU A 67 0.14 -5.26 1.18
N ARG A 68 -0.48 -4.80 0.10
CA ARG A 68 -0.11 -5.23 -1.25
C ARG A 68 1.35 -4.90 -1.56
N LEU A 69 1.78 -3.68 -1.24
CA LEU A 69 3.17 -3.26 -1.47
C LEU A 69 4.15 -4.13 -0.70
N GLN A 70 3.85 -4.41 0.57
CA GLN A 70 4.73 -5.22 1.41
C GLN A 70 4.76 -6.68 0.98
N LEU A 71 3.61 -7.24 0.61
CA LEU A 71 3.55 -8.62 0.13
C LEU A 71 4.29 -8.77 -1.20
N ALA A 72 4.20 -7.79 -2.08
CA ALA A 72 4.97 -7.80 -3.32
C ALA A 72 6.47 -7.78 -3.03
N ASP A 73 6.90 -6.98 -2.07
CA ASP A 73 8.30 -6.91 -1.65
C ASP A 73 8.78 -8.22 -1.04
N MET A 74 7.90 -8.94 -0.33
CA MET A 74 8.18 -10.25 0.24
C MET A 74 8.08 -11.38 -0.77
N ASN A 75 7.72 -11.07 -2.02
CA ASN A 75 7.50 -12.05 -3.09
C ASN A 75 6.36 -13.02 -2.75
N ARG A 76 5.33 -12.52 -2.06
CA ARG A 76 4.16 -13.30 -1.63
C ARG A 76 2.86 -12.80 -2.23
N LEU A 77 2.92 -11.96 -3.25
CA LEU A 77 1.73 -11.40 -3.89
C LEU A 77 1.43 -12.19 -5.16
N ASP A 78 0.60 -13.23 -5.03
CA ASP A 78 0.11 -14.03 -6.14
C ASP A 78 -1.38 -13.76 -6.36
N PRO A 79 -2.00 -14.34 -7.40
CA PRO A 79 -3.43 -14.10 -7.65
C PRO A 79 -4.35 -14.49 -6.49
N VAL A 80 -3.98 -15.52 -5.73
CA VAL A 80 -4.76 -15.95 -4.57
C VAL A 80 -4.68 -14.90 -3.45
N MET A 81 -3.49 -14.38 -3.20
CA MET A 81 -3.30 -13.31 -2.22
C MET A 81 -4.02 -12.02 -2.64
N GLU A 82 -4.03 -11.70 -3.94
CA GLU A 82 -4.79 -10.57 -4.45
C GLU A 82 -6.29 -10.72 -4.14
N THR A 83 -6.83 -11.92 -4.32
CA THR A 83 -8.22 -12.22 -3.96
C THR A 83 -8.46 -12.04 -2.46
N PHE A 84 -7.50 -12.47 -1.64
CA PHE A 84 -7.57 -12.27 -0.19
C PHE A 84 -7.66 -10.77 0.14
N LEU A 85 -6.80 -9.97 -0.45
CA LEU A 85 -6.77 -8.52 -0.20
C LEU A 85 -8.04 -7.83 -0.68
N ASP A 86 -8.59 -8.25 -1.81
CA ASP A 86 -9.84 -7.70 -2.34
C ASP A 86 -11.04 -7.96 -1.42
N ASN A 87 -10.94 -8.95 -0.54
CA ASN A 87 -11.99 -9.35 0.39
C ASN A 87 -11.55 -9.24 1.85
N ILE A 88 -10.58 -8.40 2.14
CA ILE A 88 -9.95 -8.34 3.47
C ILE A 88 -10.94 -7.91 4.57
N GLU A 89 -12.00 -7.22 4.24
CA GLU A 89 -13.04 -6.85 5.20
C GLU A 89 -13.74 -8.07 5.81
N MET A 90 -13.71 -9.22 5.12
CA MET A 90 -14.25 -10.47 5.67
C MET A 90 -13.40 -10.94 6.85
N MET A 91 -12.11 -10.68 6.82
CA MET A 91 -11.24 -10.98 7.96
C MET A 91 -11.58 -10.10 9.15
N ALA A 92 -11.82 -8.81 8.92
CA ALA A 92 -12.21 -7.88 9.97
C ALA A 92 -13.56 -8.24 10.60
N SER A 93 -14.49 -8.77 9.81
CA SER A 93 -15.80 -9.18 10.29
C SER A 93 -15.81 -10.58 10.92
N GLY A 94 -14.68 -11.28 10.87
CA GLY A 94 -14.56 -12.61 11.47
C GLY A 94 -15.01 -13.76 10.58
N ASP A 95 -15.34 -13.51 9.32
CA ASP A 95 -15.80 -14.54 8.38
C ASP A 95 -14.61 -15.21 7.69
N LEU A 96 -13.80 -15.92 8.44
CA LEU A 96 -12.60 -16.58 7.91
C LEU A 96 -12.92 -17.71 6.95
N GLN A 97 -14.00 -18.46 7.22
CA GLN A 97 -14.39 -19.55 6.32
C GLN A 97 -14.86 -19.04 4.97
N GLY A 98 -15.64 -17.96 4.96
CA GLY A 98 -16.07 -17.32 3.74
C GLY A 98 -14.88 -16.79 2.93
N LEU A 99 -13.93 -16.15 3.62
CA LEU A 99 -12.72 -15.63 2.97
C LEU A 99 -11.90 -16.76 2.35
N ARG A 100 -11.70 -17.86 3.07
CA ARG A 100 -10.98 -19.02 2.58
C ARG A 100 -11.63 -19.58 1.31
N LYS A 101 -12.97 -19.68 1.31
CA LYS A 101 -13.71 -20.14 0.14
C LYS A 101 -13.53 -19.21 -1.06
N LYS A 102 -13.56 -17.91 -0.83
CA LYS A 102 -13.32 -16.91 -1.88
C LYS A 102 -11.94 -17.11 -2.52
N CYS A 103 -10.95 -17.42 -1.72
CA CYS A 103 -9.57 -17.64 -2.19
C CYS A 103 -9.37 -19.02 -2.79
N SER A 104 -10.30 -19.95 -2.62
CA SER A 104 -10.17 -21.36 -3.02
C SER A 104 -8.89 -21.99 -2.47
N ALA A 105 -8.54 -21.61 -1.23
CA ALA A 105 -7.32 -22.09 -0.58
C ALA A 105 -7.66 -23.22 0.38
N ASP A 106 -6.75 -24.20 0.52
CA ASP A 106 -6.90 -25.19 1.58
C ASP A 106 -6.52 -24.59 2.93
N ALA A 107 -6.73 -25.34 4.01
CA ALA A 107 -6.52 -24.84 5.37
C ALA A 107 -5.05 -24.46 5.61
N GLU A 108 -4.12 -25.23 5.08
CA GLU A 108 -2.69 -25.00 5.26
C GLU A 108 -2.23 -23.75 4.50
N ASP A 109 -2.61 -23.62 3.23
CA ASP A 109 -2.30 -22.46 2.42
C ASP A 109 -2.92 -21.20 3.01
N PHE A 110 -4.15 -21.28 3.48
CA PHE A 110 -4.84 -20.15 4.07
C PHE A 110 -4.13 -19.68 5.36
N ALA A 111 -3.71 -20.63 6.19
CA ALA A 111 -2.95 -20.29 7.41
C ALA A 111 -1.64 -19.59 7.06
N GLN A 112 -0.98 -20.02 6.00
CA GLN A 112 0.26 -19.36 5.54
C GLN A 112 -0.03 -17.95 5.04
N MET A 113 -1.13 -17.75 4.32
CA MET A 113 -1.52 -16.42 3.85
C MET A 113 -1.76 -15.47 5.02
N ILE A 114 -2.44 -15.92 6.06
CA ILE A 114 -2.67 -15.12 7.28
C ILE A 114 -1.34 -14.80 7.95
N ALA A 115 -0.43 -15.77 8.02
CA ALA A 115 0.89 -15.54 8.60
C ALA A 115 1.67 -14.46 7.81
N ASP A 116 1.59 -14.51 6.49
CA ASP A 116 2.25 -13.51 5.64
C ASP A 116 1.67 -12.11 5.89
N ILE A 117 0.34 -11.99 6.01
CA ILE A 117 -0.32 -10.72 6.32
C ILE A 117 0.13 -10.18 7.67
N ARG A 118 0.24 -11.07 8.67
CA ARG A 118 0.67 -10.67 10.02
C ARG A 118 2.12 -10.19 10.07
N ARG A 119 2.94 -10.60 9.12
CA ARG A 119 4.32 -10.13 9.00
C ARG A 119 4.42 -8.73 8.43
N CYS A 120 3.36 -8.24 7.81
CA CYS A 120 3.32 -6.89 7.28
C CYS A 120 3.13 -5.87 8.40
N ASN A 121 3.66 -4.67 8.17
CA ASN A 121 3.49 -3.56 9.11
C ASN A 121 2.36 -2.65 8.62
N PRO A 122 1.21 -2.60 9.32
CA PRO A 122 0.07 -1.78 8.88
C PRO A 122 0.31 -0.27 9.07
N LYS A 123 1.37 0.09 9.80
CA LYS A 123 1.72 1.49 10.07
C LYS A 123 3.21 1.71 9.78
N PRO A 124 3.63 1.63 8.52
CA PRO A 124 5.06 1.63 8.18
C PRO A 124 5.78 2.94 8.52
N GLY A 125 5.04 4.05 8.64
CA GLY A 125 5.61 5.32 9.04
C GLY A 125 5.88 5.46 10.53
N MET A 126 5.38 4.55 11.37
CA MET A 126 5.48 4.60 12.83
C MET A 126 6.76 3.95 13.29
N GLY A 127 7.74 4.01 13.10
CA GLY A 127 9.00 3.42 13.52
C GLY A 127 10.18 4.24 13.06
N PHE A 128 9.89 5.32 12.41
CA PHE A 128 10.89 6.31 12.03
C PHE A 128 11.04 7.27 13.16
N GLY A 129 12.09 7.15 13.79
CA GLY A 129 12.27 8.02 14.86
C GLY A 129 13.32 8.99 14.82
#